data_f1e027efa840fbf0388a66da034e0a24
#
_entry.id   f1e027efa840fbf0388a66da034e0a24
#
_cell.length_a   1.000
_cell.length_b   1.000
_cell.length_c   1.000
_cell.angle_alpha   90.00
_cell.angle_beta   90.00
_cell.angle_gamma   90.00
#
_symmetry.space_group_name_H-M   'P 1'
#
loop_
_entity.id
_entity.type
_entity.pdbx_description
1 polymer ?
#
loop_
_entity_poly.entity_id
_entity_poly.type
_entity_poly.pdbx_seq_one_letter_code
_entity_poly.pdbx_strand_id
1 'polypeptide(L)'
;MKEAKETIGIGFNFENTYVNLPEMFFTKKGPSHVKAPSLVKLNSSLAKELGLNIDALQSNEGIEILSGNKIPEGSIPLAQAYAGHQFGHFTLLGDGRALLLGEHITPKGERIDIQLKGSGRTPYSRGGDGKAALGPMLREYIISEAMHALNIPTTRSLAVTKTGEAVIRETYLKGAILTRVASSHIRVGTFQYAANWGTAEDVKKLADYTLKRHFKEIENEENPYLSLLKEVIKRQAELIAKWQLVGFIHGVMNTDNMTISGETIDYGPCAFMDTYDPETVFSSIDIYGRYAYKNQPNMAVWNLARFAETLLPLLSTDQDEAINLAEDALAEFSEIFKNNWISGMRAKLGIFNEEAEDEELIKNLLSIMQKYKADYTNTFRALTIDDLNGSEIFDSEEFKEWYKMWQERLSRQDESKDLLKKLMKSSNPAVIPRNHRVEEALEAAEKGDYSVMDKLLDVLINPFEYSKDQEEYAKLPKPSSCKYKTYCGT
;
A
#
# COMPACT_ATOMS: atom_id res chain seq x y z
N MET A 1 0.57 11.85 -51.65
CA MET A 1 -0.03 10.80 -50.79
C MET A 1 0.44 11.06 -49.37
N LYS A 2 -0.43 11.51 -48.47
CA LYS A 2 -0.12 11.57 -47.05
C LYS A 2 -0.25 10.14 -46.54
N GLU A 3 0.85 9.54 -46.10
CA GLU A 3 0.80 8.30 -45.33
C GLU A 3 -0.11 8.52 -44.11
N ALA A 4 -1.20 7.77 -44.05
CA ALA A 4 -2.00 7.67 -42.88
C ALA A 4 -1.08 7.01 -41.83
N LYS A 5 -0.57 7.78 -40.86
CA LYS A 5 0.00 7.21 -39.64
C LYS A 5 -1.12 6.38 -39.02
N GLU A 6 -0.97 5.05 -39.04
CA GLU A 6 -1.77 4.18 -38.20
C GLU A 6 -1.71 4.75 -36.79
N THR A 7 -2.83 5.19 -36.25
CA THR A 7 -2.96 5.62 -34.85
C THR A 7 -2.84 4.34 -34.03
N ILE A 8 -1.64 4.08 -33.54
CA ILE A 8 -1.41 2.97 -32.59
C ILE A 8 -2.24 3.31 -31.35
N GLY A 9 -3.22 2.48 -31.03
CA GLY A 9 -4.09 2.67 -29.86
C GLY A 9 -3.29 2.66 -28.55
N ILE A 10 -3.90 3.14 -27.48
CA ILE A 10 -3.26 3.17 -26.13
C ILE A 10 -2.96 1.75 -25.63
N GLY A 11 -3.73 0.74 -26.02
CA GLY A 11 -3.46 -0.67 -25.69
C GLY A 11 -4.27 -1.19 -24.50
N PHE A 12 -5.26 -0.45 -23.98
CA PHE A 12 -6.16 -1.02 -22.98
C PHE A 12 -6.94 -2.21 -23.55
N ASN A 13 -6.93 -3.32 -22.83
CA ASN A 13 -7.66 -4.55 -23.15
C ASN A 13 -8.61 -4.87 -21.98
N PHE A 14 -9.81 -4.26 -22.01
CA PHE A 14 -10.77 -4.40 -20.92
C PHE A 14 -11.66 -5.62 -21.06
N GLU A 15 -11.73 -6.43 -20.01
CA GLU A 15 -12.71 -7.50 -19.80
C GLU A 15 -13.38 -7.29 -18.44
N ASN A 16 -14.52 -6.60 -18.44
CA ASN A 16 -15.17 -6.18 -17.20
C ASN A 16 -16.01 -7.31 -16.62
N THR A 17 -15.62 -7.88 -15.51
CA THR A 17 -16.33 -8.97 -14.82
C THR A 17 -17.05 -8.50 -13.56
N TYR A 18 -16.58 -7.42 -12.92
CA TYR A 18 -17.22 -6.84 -11.73
C TYR A 18 -18.67 -6.42 -11.97
N VAL A 19 -18.99 -5.97 -13.19
CA VAL A 19 -20.37 -5.61 -13.59
C VAL A 19 -21.35 -6.79 -13.64
N ASN A 20 -20.86 -8.03 -13.50
CA ASN A 20 -21.70 -9.23 -13.41
C ASN A 20 -22.13 -9.53 -11.96
N LEU A 21 -21.59 -8.83 -10.98
CA LEU A 21 -22.10 -8.86 -9.62
C LEU A 21 -23.47 -8.18 -9.53
N PRO A 22 -24.27 -8.46 -8.48
CA PRO A 22 -25.52 -7.75 -8.24
C PRO A 22 -25.36 -6.22 -8.29
N GLU A 23 -26.35 -5.52 -8.83
CA GLU A 23 -26.31 -4.05 -9.02
C GLU A 23 -26.06 -3.26 -7.72
N MET A 24 -26.31 -3.87 -6.56
CA MET A 24 -26.01 -3.23 -5.28
C MET A 24 -24.51 -2.93 -5.09
N PHE A 25 -23.61 -3.70 -5.72
CA PHE A 25 -22.17 -3.54 -5.53
C PHE A 25 -21.56 -2.36 -6.26
N PHE A 26 -22.27 -1.73 -7.16
CA PHE A 26 -21.74 -0.61 -7.95
C PHE A 26 -22.82 0.30 -8.51
N THR A 27 -22.40 1.49 -8.92
CA THR A 27 -23.21 2.39 -9.75
C THR A 27 -22.41 2.74 -11.00
N LYS A 28 -22.98 2.43 -12.19
CA LYS A 28 -22.38 2.85 -13.49
C LYS A 28 -22.41 4.37 -13.58
N LYS A 29 -21.25 4.96 -13.73
CA LYS A 29 -21.09 6.42 -13.83
C LYS A 29 -19.77 6.75 -14.52
N GLY A 30 -19.82 7.67 -15.50
CA GLY A 30 -18.63 8.24 -16.11
C GLY A 30 -17.97 9.29 -15.21
N PRO A 31 -16.65 9.53 -15.41
CA PRO A 31 -15.91 10.61 -14.76
C PRO A 31 -16.52 11.98 -15.07
N SER A 32 -16.27 12.94 -14.18
CA SER A 32 -16.64 14.34 -14.45
C SER A 32 -15.63 14.96 -15.40
N HIS A 33 -16.13 15.74 -16.36
CA HIS A 33 -15.28 16.46 -17.31
C HIS A 33 -14.41 17.49 -16.58
N VAL A 34 -13.13 17.58 -16.97
CA VAL A 34 -12.17 18.58 -16.45
C VAL A 34 -11.76 19.55 -17.56
N LYS A 35 -11.46 20.82 -17.20
CA LYS A 35 -11.36 21.91 -18.16
C LYS A 35 -10.10 21.90 -19.01
N ALA A 36 -8.95 21.63 -18.38
CA ALA A 36 -7.65 21.75 -19.05
C ALA A 36 -6.68 20.68 -18.51
N PRO A 37 -6.89 19.42 -18.90
CA PRO A 37 -6.05 18.33 -18.41
C PRO A 37 -4.62 18.47 -18.92
N SER A 38 -3.66 18.15 -18.05
CA SER A 38 -2.25 18.09 -18.45
C SER A 38 -1.53 17.02 -17.64
N LEU A 39 -0.68 16.25 -18.30
CA LEU A 39 0.11 15.21 -17.66
C LEU A 39 1.15 15.81 -16.72
N VAL A 40 1.23 15.30 -15.50
CA VAL A 40 2.26 15.63 -14.52
C VAL A 40 3.33 14.56 -14.47
N LYS A 41 2.90 13.31 -14.33
CA LYS A 41 3.78 12.15 -14.27
C LYS A 41 3.14 10.95 -14.95
N LEU A 42 3.95 10.20 -15.68
CA LEU A 42 3.61 8.88 -16.23
C LEU A 42 4.64 7.86 -15.73
N ASN A 43 4.17 6.73 -15.23
CA ASN A 43 5.00 5.58 -14.90
C ASN A 43 5.24 4.74 -16.16
N SER A 44 6.30 5.06 -16.89
CA SER A 44 6.61 4.38 -18.14
C SER A 44 6.96 2.90 -17.96
N SER A 45 7.56 2.52 -16.81
CA SER A 45 7.83 1.11 -16.49
C SER A 45 6.54 0.33 -16.33
N LEU A 46 5.63 0.85 -15.49
CA LEU A 46 4.31 0.23 -15.27
C LEU A 46 3.49 0.20 -16.56
N ALA A 47 3.48 1.29 -17.36
CA ALA A 47 2.78 1.30 -18.64
C ALA A 47 3.26 0.17 -19.56
N LYS A 48 4.59 -0.06 -19.60
CA LYS A 48 5.20 -1.14 -20.39
C LYS A 48 4.81 -2.53 -19.85
N GLU A 49 4.82 -2.72 -18.52
CA GLU A 49 4.38 -3.97 -17.88
C GLU A 49 2.93 -4.29 -18.21
N LEU A 50 2.08 -3.28 -18.29
CA LEU A 50 0.67 -3.39 -18.65
C LEU A 50 0.44 -3.57 -20.17
N GLY A 51 1.48 -3.49 -21.01
CA GLY A 51 1.35 -3.55 -22.46
C GLY A 51 0.76 -2.30 -23.10
N LEU A 52 0.83 -1.15 -22.39
CA LEU A 52 0.30 0.12 -22.87
C LEU A 52 1.35 0.89 -23.67
N ASN A 53 0.90 1.62 -24.67
CA ASN A 53 1.75 2.46 -25.51
C ASN A 53 2.05 3.79 -24.81
N ILE A 54 3.32 4.01 -24.45
CA ILE A 54 3.79 5.18 -23.71
C ILE A 54 3.57 6.48 -24.52
N ASP A 55 3.90 6.48 -25.80
CA ASP A 55 3.75 7.68 -26.65
C ASP A 55 2.26 8.03 -26.83
N ALA A 56 1.40 7.03 -26.96
CA ALA A 56 -0.04 7.23 -27.03
C ALA A 56 -0.61 7.75 -25.71
N LEU A 57 -0.13 7.27 -24.56
CA LEU A 57 -0.52 7.79 -23.25
C LEU A 57 -0.09 9.25 -23.02
N GLN A 58 1.03 9.68 -23.59
CA GLN A 58 1.53 11.05 -23.52
C GLN A 58 0.88 11.99 -24.55
N SER A 59 0.15 11.46 -25.53
CA SER A 59 -0.60 12.26 -26.49
C SER A 59 -1.79 13.00 -25.85
N ASN A 60 -2.36 13.97 -26.56
CA ASN A 60 -3.58 14.65 -26.11
C ASN A 60 -4.71 13.65 -25.82
N GLU A 61 -4.88 12.63 -26.67
CA GLU A 61 -5.88 11.59 -26.45
C GLU A 61 -5.62 10.78 -25.17
N GLY A 62 -4.35 10.40 -24.91
CA GLY A 62 -3.96 9.71 -23.69
C GLY A 62 -4.23 10.55 -22.45
N ILE A 63 -3.91 11.85 -22.49
CA ILE A 63 -4.18 12.78 -21.39
C ILE A 63 -5.68 12.92 -21.14
N GLU A 64 -6.51 13.01 -22.18
CA GLU A 64 -7.97 13.04 -22.06
C GLU A 64 -8.51 11.75 -21.39
N ILE A 65 -7.95 10.58 -21.71
CA ILE A 65 -8.32 9.32 -21.07
C ILE A 65 -7.86 9.28 -19.61
N LEU A 66 -6.61 9.63 -19.32
CA LEU A 66 -6.05 9.63 -17.98
C LEU A 66 -6.70 10.68 -17.06
N SER A 67 -7.37 11.67 -17.64
CA SER A 67 -8.17 12.67 -16.90
C SER A 67 -9.67 12.35 -16.83
N GLY A 68 -10.11 11.30 -17.53
CA GLY A 68 -11.51 10.89 -17.55
C GLY A 68 -12.40 11.66 -18.55
N ASN A 69 -11.85 12.59 -19.33
CA ASN A 69 -12.62 13.31 -20.34
C ASN A 69 -13.00 12.44 -21.55
N LYS A 70 -12.20 11.42 -21.83
CA LYS A 70 -12.47 10.42 -22.85
C LYS A 70 -12.50 9.02 -22.19
N ILE A 71 -13.51 8.25 -22.52
CA ILE A 71 -13.65 6.87 -22.06
C ILE A 71 -12.98 5.95 -23.09
N PRO A 72 -12.00 5.13 -22.72
CA PRO A 72 -11.37 4.19 -23.64
C PRO A 72 -12.35 3.09 -24.08
N GLU A 73 -12.12 2.53 -25.26
CA GLU A 73 -12.92 1.44 -25.81
C GLU A 73 -12.91 0.22 -24.86
N GLY A 74 -14.05 -0.44 -24.70
CA GLY A 74 -14.24 -1.58 -23.81
C GLY A 74 -14.40 -1.22 -22.33
N SER A 75 -14.18 0.03 -21.93
CA SER A 75 -14.36 0.49 -20.55
C SER A 75 -15.85 0.56 -20.16
N ILE A 76 -16.16 0.16 -18.93
CA ILE A 76 -17.48 0.34 -18.31
C ILE A 76 -17.25 1.04 -16.97
N PRO A 77 -17.18 2.37 -16.94
CA PRO A 77 -16.87 3.11 -15.74
C PRO A 77 -17.94 2.94 -14.66
N LEU A 78 -17.50 2.66 -13.44
CA LEU A 78 -18.38 2.49 -12.29
C LEU A 78 -17.74 2.94 -10.98
N ALA A 79 -18.56 3.33 -10.01
CA ALA A 79 -18.18 3.53 -8.63
C ALA A 79 -18.59 2.29 -7.83
N GLN A 80 -17.66 1.74 -7.05
CA GLN A 80 -17.90 0.55 -6.23
C GLN A 80 -18.53 0.94 -4.89
N ALA A 81 -19.48 0.12 -4.43
CA ALA A 81 -20.10 0.23 -3.12
C ALA A 81 -19.30 -0.57 -2.09
N TYR A 82 -19.04 0.00 -0.94
CA TYR A 82 -18.47 -0.67 0.22
C TYR A 82 -18.84 0.09 1.50
N ALA A 83 -18.64 -0.54 2.63
CA ALA A 83 -18.76 0.08 3.95
C ALA A 83 -17.40 0.05 4.64
N GLY A 84 -17.32 0.52 5.88
CA GLY A 84 -16.10 0.41 6.65
C GLY A 84 -16.26 0.86 8.08
N HIS A 85 -15.41 0.32 8.94
CA HIS A 85 -15.24 0.78 10.31
C HIS A 85 -14.17 1.87 10.34
N GLN A 86 -14.59 3.12 10.22
CA GLN A 86 -13.68 4.27 10.30
C GLN A 86 -13.44 4.61 11.77
N PHE A 87 -12.20 4.41 12.25
CA PHE A 87 -11.85 4.54 13.68
C PHE A 87 -12.78 3.74 14.61
N GLY A 88 -13.26 2.58 14.16
CA GLY A 88 -14.18 1.71 14.90
C GLY A 88 -15.67 2.01 14.70
N HIS A 89 -16.04 3.08 14.01
CA HIS A 89 -17.44 3.45 13.70
C HIS A 89 -17.83 2.93 12.32
N PHE A 90 -18.85 2.06 12.27
CA PHE A 90 -19.34 1.50 11.03
C PHE A 90 -20.10 2.54 10.19
N THR A 91 -19.70 2.68 8.94
CA THR A 91 -20.22 3.72 8.05
C THR A 91 -20.38 3.18 6.62
N LEU A 92 -21.49 3.57 5.96
CA LEU A 92 -21.64 3.37 4.53
C LEU A 92 -20.70 4.32 3.78
N LEU A 93 -19.89 3.75 2.91
CA LEU A 93 -18.85 4.45 2.15
C LEU A 93 -19.08 4.21 0.64
N GLY A 94 -18.05 3.80 -0.05
CA GLY A 94 -17.99 3.57 -1.48
C GLY A 94 -17.00 4.53 -2.15
N ASP A 95 -16.81 4.37 -3.44
CA ASP A 95 -15.92 5.19 -4.24
C ASP A 95 -16.44 6.63 -4.36
N GLY A 96 -16.31 7.42 -3.29
CA GLY A 96 -16.82 8.78 -3.20
C GLY A 96 -16.10 9.78 -4.10
N ARG A 97 -14.89 9.46 -4.57
CA ARG A 97 -14.06 10.28 -5.45
C ARG A 97 -13.25 9.46 -6.46
N ALA A 98 -13.59 8.20 -6.64
CA ALA A 98 -12.88 7.32 -7.55
C ALA A 98 -13.86 6.58 -8.46
N LEU A 99 -13.40 6.17 -9.63
CA LEU A 99 -14.17 5.40 -10.60
C LEU A 99 -13.27 4.33 -11.20
N LEU A 100 -13.69 3.08 -11.10
CA LEU A 100 -13.10 1.99 -11.87
C LEU A 100 -13.42 2.21 -13.34
N LEU A 101 -12.40 2.39 -14.19
CA LEU A 101 -12.58 2.46 -15.65
C LEU A 101 -12.89 1.08 -16.21
N GLY A 102 -12.26 0.07 -15.66
CA GLY A 102 -12.44 -1.32 -16.08
C GLY A 102 -11.33 -2.23 -15.56
N GLU A 103 -11.46 -3.50 -15.90
CA GLU A 103 -10.52 -4.56 -15.60
C GLU A 103 -9.69 -4.84 -16.85
N HIS A 104 -8.40 -4.50 -16.81
CA HIS A 104 -7.47 -4.67 -17.92
C HIS A 104 -6.78 -6.05 -17.84
N ILE A 105 -6.66 -6.71 -18.99
CA ILE A 105 -5.89 -7.95 -19.12
C ILE A 105 -4.50 -7.61 -19.63
N THR A 106 -3.48 -7.86 -18.78
CA THR A 106 -2.08 -7.61 -19.12
C THR A 106 -1.57 -8.59 -20.19
N PRO A 107 -0.41 -8.33 -20.83
CA PRO A 107 0.21 -9.28 -21.75
C PRO A 107 0.53 -10.64 -21.12
N LYS A 108 0.63 -10.72 -19.79
CA LYS A 108 0.82 -11.97 -19.03
C LYS A 108 -0.50 -12.70 -18.72
N GLY A 109 -1.64 -12.13 -19.10
CA GLY A 109 -2.97 -12.67 -18.81
C GLY A 109 -3.48 -12.36 -17.40
N GLU A 110 -2.82 -11.46 -16.68
CA GLU A 110 -3.26 -11.00 -15.35
C GLU A 110 -4.40 -10.00 -15.50
N ARG A 111 -5.44 -10.13 -14.68
CA ARG A 111 -6.56 -9.20 -14.63
C ARG A 111 -6.32 -8.19 -13.53
N ILE A 112 -6.29 -6.91 -13.89
CA ILE A 112 -6.02 -5.79 -13.00
C ILE A 112 -7.06 -4.69 -13.16
N ASP A 113 -7.34 -3.98 -12.10
CA ASP A 113 -8.23 -2.82 -12.09
C ASP A 113 -7.48 -1.55 -12.49
N ILE A 114 -8.08 -0.75 -13.37
CA ILE A 114 -7.65 0.62 -13.70
C ILE A 114 -8.69 1.59 -13.14
N GLN A 115 -8.29 2.40 -12.17
CA GLN A 115 -9.18 3.32 -11.46
C GLN A 115 -8.69 4.77 -11.54
N LEU A 116 -9.60 5.72 -11.76
CA LEU A 116 -9.32 7.16 -11.67
C LEU A 116 -9.72 7.69 -10.31
N LYS A 117 -8.76 8.15 -9.49
CA LYS A 117 -8.98 8.75 -8.18
C LYS A 117 -8.92 10.28 -8.27
N GLY A 118 -9.95 10.97 -7.83
CA GLY A 118 -10.14 12.41 -7.98
C GLY A 118 -10.99 12.79 -9.19
N SER A 119 -11.67 11.81 -9.81
CA SER A 119 -12.39 11.94 -11.09
C SER A 119 -13.78 12.53 -11.01
N GLY A 120 -14.16 13.10 -9.86
CA GLY A 120 -15.41 13.81 -9.67
C GLY A 120 -16.43 13.07 -8.81
N ARG A 121 -17.61 13.68 -8.71
CA ARG A 121 -18.68 13.25 -7.82
C ARG A 121 -19.31 11.93 -8.24
N THR A 122 -19.53 11.05 -7.28
CA THR A 122 -20.26 9.80 -7.41
C THR A 122 -21.45 9.75 -6.46
N PRO A 123 -22.34 8.76 -6.53
CA PRO A 123 -23.40 8.58 -5.52
C PRO A 123 -22.87 8.40 -4.10
N TYR A 124 -21.61 7.98 -3.95
CA TYR A 124 -20.96 7.73 -2.66
C TYR A 124 -20.17 8.92 -2.09
N SER A 125 -20.22 10.09 -2.72
CA SER A 125 -19.43 11.27 -2.31
C SER A 125 -19.89 11.94 -1.01
N ARG A 126 -21.00 11.51 -0.42
CA ARG A 126 -21.49 12.00 0.89
C ARG A 126 -21.52 13.55 1.01
N GLY A 127 -21.93 14.22 -0.06
CA GLY A 127 -21.94 15.69 -0.15
C GLY A 127 -20.62 16.32 -0.62
N GLY A 128 -19.51 15.58 -0.67
CA GLY A 128 -18.23 16.03 -1.20
C GLY A 128 -18.25 16.32 -2.71
N ASP A 129 -17.21 16.99 -3.21
CA ASP A 129 -17.05 17.34 -4.62
C ASP A 129 -16.46 16.19 -5.49
N GLY A 130 -15.96 15.13 -4.86
CA GLY A 130 -15.33 13.99 -5.54
C GLY A 130 -14.00 14.31 -6.19
N LYS A 131 -13.42 15.47 -5.96
CA LYS A 131 -12.16 15.94 -6.51
C LYS A 131 -10.99 15.64 -5.57
N ALA A 132 -9.78 15.63 -6.11
CA ALA A 132 -8.54 15.49 -5.35
C ALA A 132 -7.57 16.63 -5.68
N ALA A 133 -6.75 17.02 -4.69
CA ALA A 133 -5.69 17.98 -4.89
C ALA A 133 -4.40 17.32 -5.36
N LEU A 134 -3.52 18.10 -6.00
CA LEU A 134 -2.26 17.64 -6.60
C LEU A 134 -1.34 16.98 -5.56
N GLY A 135 -1.10 17.65 -4.43
CA GLY A 135 -0.19 17.16 -3.39
C GLY A 135 -0.53 15.74 -2.93
N PRO A 136 -1.76 15.45 -2.45
CA PRO A 136 -2.18 14.10 -2.08
C PRO A 136 -2.03 13.04 -3.19
N MET A 137 -2.28 13.40 -4.46
CA MET A 137 -2.14 12.46 -5.58
C MET A 137 -0.67 12.15 -5.88
N LEU A 138 0.21 13.14 -5.80
CA LEU A 138 1.66 12.94 -5.93
C LEU A 138 2.24 12.17 -4.74
N ARG A 139 1.74 12.42 -3.52
CA ARG A 139 2.13 11.65 -2.34
C ARG A 139 1.80 10.17 -2.51
N GLU A 140 0.57 9.85 -2.92
CA GLU A 140 0.17 8.47 -3.19
C GLU A 140 1.04 7.84 -4.28
N TYR A 141 1.37 8.58 -5.35
CA TYR A 141 2.28 8.13 -6.40
C TYR A 141 3.67 7.78 -5.83
N ILE A 142 4.29 8.69 -5.09
CA ILE A 142 5.63 8.50 -4.53
C ILE A 142 5.65 7.29 -3.60
N ILE A 143 4.71 7.21 -2.67
CA ILE A 143 4.70 6.16 -1.64
C ILE A 143 4.35 4.80 -2.24
N SER A 144 3.36 4.71 -3.13
CA SER A 144 2.99 3.42 -3.74
C SER A 144 4.13 2.84 -4.58
N GLU A 145 4.84 3.66 -5.35
CA GLU A 145 5.96 3.19 -6.16
C GLU A 145 7.19 2.85 -5.29
N ALA A 146 7.42 3.59 -4.20
CA ALA A 146 8.44 3.21 -3.22
C ALA A 146 8.12 1.88 -2.51
N MET A 147 6.87 1.64 -2.14
CA MET A 147 6.42 0.37 -1.55
C MET A 147 6.63 -0.79 -2.52
N HIS A 148 6.30 -0.60 -3.80
CA HIS A 148 6.58 -1.58 -4.84
C HIS A 148 8.07 -1.89 -4.95
N ALA A 149 8.91 -0.86 -4.99
CA ALA A 149 10.37 -1.02 -5.05
C ALA A 149 10.96 -1.71 -3.81
N LEU A 150 10.32 -1.56 -2.65
CA LEU A 150 10.63 -2.29 -1.40
C LEU A 150 10.10 -3.73 -1.38
N ASN A 151 9.52 -4.24 -2.48
CA ASN A 151 8.89 -5.56 -2.59
C ASN A 151 7.72 -5.78 -1.61
N ILE A 152 6.98 -4.71 -1.33
CA ILE A 152 5.78 -4.75 -0.51
C ILE A 152 4.55 -4.74 -1.43
N PRO A 153 3.63 -5.73 -1.33
CA PRO A 153 2.41 -5.74 -2.11
C PRO A 153 1.62 -4.43 -1.96
N THR A 154 1.29 -3.80 -3.07
CA THR A 154 0.71 -2.46 -3.09
C THR A 154 -0.04 -2.18 -4.38
N THR A 155 -1.06 -1.33 -4.30
CA THR A 155 -1.59 -0.67 -5.49
C THR A 155 -0.49 0.18 -6.15
N ARG A 156 -0.54 0.32 -7.48
CA ARG A 156 0.46 1.04 -8.26
C ARG A 156 -0.14 2.33 -8.82
N SER A 157 0.72 3.25 -9.18
CA SER A 157 0.34 4.55 -9.77
C SER A 157 0.83 4.63 -11.21
N LEU A 158 -0.12 4.65 -12.16
CA LEU A 158 0.22 4.73 -13.60
C LEU A 158 0.49 6.17 -14.02
N ALA A 159 -0.37 7.10 -13.62
CA ALA A 159 -0.23 8.51 -14.03
C ALA A 159 -0.85 9.46 -13.01
N VAL A 160 -0.35 10.70 -12.98
CA VAL A 160 -1.00 11.85 -12.35
C VAL A 160 -1.23 12.92 -13.40
N THR A 161 -2.48 13.39 -13.52
CA THR A 161 -2.88 14.49 -14.42
C THR A 161 -3.44 15.64 -13.61
N LYS A 162 -3.12 16.89 -13.97
CA LYS A 162 -3.83 18.08 -13.45
C LYS A 162 -5.15 18.23 -14.19
N THR A 163 -6.15 18.79 -13.51
CA THR A 163 -7.47 19.05 -14.09
C THR A 163 -7.62 20.43 -14.74
N GLY A 164 -6.67 21.35 -14.48
CA GLY A 164 -6.79 22.76 -14.84
C GLY A 164 -7.82 23.52 -14.01
N GLU A 165 -8.31 22.92 -12.91
CA GLU A 165 -9.29 23.47 -12.00
C GLU A 165 -8.73 23.59 -10.57
N ALA A 166 -9.25 24.54 -9.81
CA ALA A 166 -8.98 24.60 -8.39
C ALA A 166 -9.90 23.64 -7.61
N VAL A 167 -9.36 23.04 -6.57
CA VAL A 167 -10.08 22.28 -5.55
C VAL A 167 -10.09 23.10 -4.27
N ILE A 168 -11.28 23.38 -3.75
CA ILE A 168 -11.45 24.20 -2.54
C ILE A 168 -11.40 23.26 -1.33
N ARG A 169 -10.44 23.51 -0.43
CA ARG A 169 -10.33 22.91 0.89
C ARG A 169 -10.22 24.06 1.89
N GLU A 170 -9.27 24.05 2.80
CA GLU A 170 -8.97 25.24 3.62
C GLU A 170 -8.44 26.40 2.74
N THR A 171 -7.78 26.05 1.65
CA THR A 171 -7.26 26.98 0.64
C THR A 171 -7.61 26.50 -0.77
N TYR A 172 -7.27 27.32 -1.79
CA TYR A 172 -7.39 26.91 -3.19
C TYR A 172 -6.18 26.05 -3.57
N LEU A 173 -6.40 24.77 -3.89
CA LEU A 173 -5.39 23.82 -4.30
C LEU A 173 -5.55 23.46 -5.78
N LYS A 174 -4.46 23.06 -6.44
CA LYS A 174 -4.51 22.56 -7.82
C LYS A 174 -5.21 21.20 -7.84
N GLY A 175 -6.21 21.04 -8.69
CA GLY A 175 -6.91 19.78 -8.87
C GLY A 175 -6.08 18.78 -9.68
N ALA A 176 -6.14 17.50 -9.28
CA ALA A 176 -5.47 16.41 -9.99
C ALA A 176 -6.26 15.10 -9.93
N ILE A 177 -5.93 14.20 -10.84
CA ILE A 177 -6.45 12.83 -10.91
C ILE A 177 -5.27 11.88 -10.92
N LEU A 178 -5.34 10.83 -10.10
CA LEU A 178 -4.42 9.71 -10.09
C LEU A 178 -5.05 8.54 -10.84
N THR A 179 -4.34 7.99 -11.82
CA THR A 179 -4.67 6.67 -12.40
C THR A 179 -4.02 5.60 -11.55
N ARG A 180 -4.83 4.92 -10.73
CA ARG A 180 -4.42 3.86 -9.82
C ARG A 180 -4.64 2.50 -10.46
N VAL A 181 -3.71 1.59 -10.21
CA VAL A 181 -3.72 0.20 -10.69
C VAL A 181 -3.68 -0.73 -9.50
N ALA A 182 -4.49 -1.78 -9.50
CA ALA A 182 -4.55 -2.77 -8.43
C ALA A 182 -4.91 -4.15 -8.97
N SER A 183 -4.56 -5.22 -8.25
CA SER A 183 -5.07 -6.57 -8.56
C SER A 183 -6.60 -6.61 -8.46
N SER A 184 -7.18 -5.93 -7.48
CA SER A 184 -8.57 -5.47 -7.43
C SER A 184 -8.76 -4.44 -6.31
N HIS A 185 -9.93 -3.78 -6.32
CA HIS A 185 -10.35 -2.87 -5.25
C HIS A 185 -11.35 -3.53 -4.29
N ILE A 186 -11.48 -4.87 -4.29
CA ILE A 186 -12.30 -5.59 -3.31
C ILE A 186 -11.64 -5.48 -1.94
N ARG A 187 -12.40 -5.03 -0.95
CA ARG A 187 -11.94 -4.74 0.41
C ARG A 187 -12.73 -5.57 1.43
N VAL A 188 -12.24 -5.66 2.65
CA VAL A 188 -13.06 -6.14 3.77
C VAL A 188 -14.38 -5.37 3.82
N GLY A 189 -14.32 -4.06 3.61
CA GLY A 189 -15.50 -3.21 3.55
C GLY A 189 -16.52 -3.55 2.46
N THR A 190 -16.12 -4.17 1.35
CA THR A 190 -17.04 -4.66 0.31
C THR A 190 -17.88 -5.82 0.83
N PHE A 191 -17.27 -6.76 1.55
CA PHE A 191 -17.97 -7.86 2.20
C PHE A 191 -18.89 -7.38 3.33
N GLN A 192 -18.42 -6.40 4.12
CA GLN A 192 -19.27 -5.79 5.15
C GLN A 192 -20.50 -5.09 4.57
N TYR A 193 -20.35 -4.45 3.42
CA TYR A 193 -21.48 -3.86 2.70
C TYR A 193 -22.47 -4.94 2.26
N ALA A 194 -21.99 -6.02 1.65
CA ALA A 194 -22.83 -7.15 1.24
C ALA A 194 -23.60 -7.77 2.41
N ALA A 195 -22.92 -7.98 3.55
CA ALA A 195 -23.52 -8.58 4.73
C ALA A 195 -24.58 -7.69 5.41
N ASN A 196 -24.43 -6.36 5.34
CA ASN A 196 -25.32 -5.43 6.06
C ASN A 196 -26.51 -4.94 5.21
N TRP A 197 -26.33 -4.80 3.90
CA TRP A 197 -27.37 -4.28 2.99
C TRP A 197 -27.86 -5.27 1.94
N GLY A 198 -27.20 -6.42 1.84
CA GLY A 198 -27.58 -7.53 0.96
C GLY A 198 -28.11 -8.72 1.75
N THR A 199 -27.99 -9.87 1.11
CA THR A 199 -28.38 -11.19 1.63
C THR A 199 -27.16 -12.11 1.72
N ALA A 200 -27.29 -13.27 2.38
CA ALA A 200 -26.25 -14.30 2.38
C ALA A 200 -25.89 -14.75 0.94
N GLU A 201 -26.86 -14.75 0.03
CA GLU A 201 -26.62 -15.06 -1.39
C GLU A 201 -25.76 -13.97 -2.08
N ASP A 202 -25.92 -12.71 -1.71
CA ASP A 202 -25.08 -11.62 -2.25
C ASP A 202 -23.65 -11.72 -1.70
N VAL A 203 -23.46 -12.05 -0.42
CA VAL A 203 -22.14 -12.35 0.14
C VAL A 203 -21.52 -13.56 -0.58
N LYS A 204 -22.30 -14.60 -0.84
CA LYS A 204 -21.84 -15.78 -1.59
C LYS A 204 -21.37 -15.43 -3.00
N LYS A 205 -22.16 -14.66 -3.76
CA LYS A 205 -21.76 -14.20 -5.10
C LYS A 205 -20.47 -13.39 -5.09
N LEU A 206 -20.28 -12.52 -4.09
CA LEU A 206 -19.04 -11.77 -3.92
C LEU A 206 -17.88 -12.71 -3.57
N ALA A 207 -18.09 -13.69 -2.70
CA ALA A 207 -17.06 -14.67 -2.33
C ALA A 207 -16.66 -15.54 -3.54
N ASP A 208 -17.63 -16.05 -4.29
CA ASP A 208 -17.40 -16.84 -5.52
C ASP A 208 -16.65 -16.01 -6.58
N TYR A 209 -17.00 -14.74 -6.74
CA TYR A 209 -16.28 -13.81 -7.61
C TYR A 209 -14.82 -13.61 -7.14
N THR A 210 -14.63 -13.44 -5.85
CA THR A 210 -13.31 -13.21 -5.22
C THR A 210 -12.42 -14.44 -5.36
N LEU A 211 -12.97 -15.65 -5.14
CA LEU A 211 -12.27 -16.92 -5.38
C LEU A 211 -11.77 -17.01 -6.83
N LYS A 212 -12.65 -16.81 -7.80
CA LYS A 212 -12.31 -16.85 -9.24
C LYS A 212 -11.28 -15.79 -9.63
N ARG A 213 -11.30 -14.64 -8.96
CA ARG A 213 -10.39 -13.51 -9.26
C ARG A 213 -8.99 -13.71 -8.69
N HIS A 214 -8.87 -14.17 -7.45
CA HIS A 214 -7.64 -14.12 -6.67
C HIS A 214 -7.14 -15.45 -6.15
N PHE A 215 -7.98 -16.51 -6.16
CA PHE A 215 -7.75 -17.75 -5.42
C PHE A 215 -8.28 -18.97 -6.16
N LYS A 216 -8.02 -19.04 -7.47
CA LYS A 216 -8.51 -20.13 -8.33
C LYS A 216 -8.11 -21.52 -7.85
N GLU A 217 -6.95 -21.61 -7.19
CA GLU A 217 -6.38 -22.86 -6.68
C GLU A 217 -7.22 -23.49 -5.57
N ILE A 218 -7.94 -22.70 -4.80
CA ILE A 218 -8.79 -23.17 -3.68
C ILE A 218 -10.29 -23.16 -4.01
N GLU A 219 -10.71 -22.76 -5.24
CA GLU A 219 -12.12 -22.64 -5.63
C GLU A 219 -12.91 -23.96 -5.48
N ASN A 220 -12.22 -25.09 -5.62
CA ASN A 220 -12.83 -26.42 -5.61
C ASN A 220 -12.51 -27.24 -4.35
N GLU A 221 -12.04 -26.60 -3.27
CA GLU A 221 -11.86 -27.27 -1.99
C GLU A 221 -13.20 -27.59 -1.32
N GLU A 222 -13.20 -28.47 -0.32
CA GLU A 222 -14.39 -28.91 0.39
C GLU A 222 -15.14 -27.73 1.04
N ASN A 223 -14.40 -26.79 1.66
CA ASN A 223 -14.93 -25.54 2.19
C ASN A 223 -14.16 -24.33 1.62
N PRO A 224 -14.48 -23.90 0.38
CA PRO A 224 -13.71 -22.85 -0.29
C PRO A 224 -13.81 -21.49 0.41
N TYR A 225 -14.87 -21.24 1.19
CA TYR A 225 -15.02 -19.98 1.92
C TYR A 225 -14.16 -19.92 3.17
N LEU A 226 -13.95 -21.05 3.86
CA LEU A 226 -12.98 -21.16 4.94
C LEU A 226 -11.55 -20.98 4.39
N SER A 227 -11.25 -21.61 3.25
CA SER A 227 -9.96 -21.46 2.58
C SER A 227 -9.73 -20.03 2.12
N LEU A 228 -10.77 -19.33 1.61
CA LEU A 228 -10.72 -17.90 1.29
C LEU A 228 -10.36 -17.07 2.54
N LEU A 229 -11.00 -17.32 3.68
CA LEU A 229 -10.70 -16.62 4.93
C LEU A 229 -9.24 -16.84 5.33
N LYS A 230 -8.75 -18.08 5.31
CA LYS A 230 -7.36 -18.43 5.67
C LYS A 230 -6.33 -17.79 4.73
N GLU A 231 -6.55 -17.81 3.41
CA GLU A 231 -5.64 -17.17 2.45
C GLU A 231 -5.60 -15.65 2.61
N VAL A 232 -6.73 -15.00 2.90
CA VAL A 232 -6.75 -13.55 3.20
C VAL A 232 -6.00 -13.26 4.50
N ILE A 233 -6.20 -14.06 5.55
CA ILE A 233 -5.45 -13.96 6.82
C ILE A 233 -3.96 -14.06 6.58
N LYS A 234 -3.51 -15.06 5.82
CA LYS A 234 -2.11 -15.28 5.48
C LYS A 234 -1.52 -14.08 4.73
N ARG A 235 -2.17 -13.63 3.64
CA ARG A 235 -1.70 -12.46 2.86
C ARG A 235 -1.59 -11.20 3.69
N GLN A 236 -2.55 -10.96 4.58
CA GLN A 236 -2.53 -9.80 5.46
C GLN A 236 -1.44 -9.92 6.54
N ALA A 237 -1.22 -11.09 7.12
CA ALA A 237 -0.14 -11.31 8.09
C ALA A 237 1.25 -11.07 7.46
N GLU A 238 1.47 -11.58 6.25
CA GLU A 238 2.70 -11.35 5.47
C GLU A 238 2.88 -9.87 5.11
N LEU A 239 1.81 -9.17 4.70
CA LEU A 239 1.84 -7.76 4.35
C LEU A 239 2.23 -6.89 5.56
N ILE A 240 1.56 -7.10 6.70
CA ILE A 240 1.83 -6.33 7.92
C ILE A 240 3.24 -6.60 8.46
N ALA A 241 3.75 -7.83 8.36
CA ALA A 241 5.14 -8.13 8.70
C ALA A 241 6.11 -7.30 7.83
N LYS A 242 5.87 -7.20 6.52
CA LYS A 242 6.68 -6.37 5.62
C LYS A 242 6.62 -4.88 5.98
N TRP A 243 5.47 -4.34 6.37
CA TRP A 243 5.37 -2.95 6.85
C TRP A 243 6.23 -2.72 8.08
N GLN A 244 6.17 -3.64 9.06
CA GLN A 244 6.97 -3.56 10.28
C GLN A 244 8.48 -3.58 9.97
N LEU A 245 8.92 -4.39 8.99
CA LEU A 245 10.33 -4.54 8.63
C LEU A 245 10.96 -3.29 7.99
N VAL A 246 10.16 -2.37 7.47
CA VAL A 246 10.65 -1.11 6.87
C VAL A 246 10.24 0.14 7.65
N GLY A 247 9.57 -0.02 8.81
CA GLY A 247 9.10 1.10 9.62
C GLY A 247 7.93 1.87 9.01
N PHE A 248 7.13 1.24 8.14
CA PHE A 248 5.95 1.86 7.53
C PHE A 248 4.76 1.86 8.48
N ILE A 249 4.08 3.01 8.56
CA ILE A 249 2.84 3.20 9.32
C ILE A 249 1.76 3.67 8.36
N HIS A 250 0.71 2.87 8.19
CA HIS A 250 -0.40 3.20 7.30
C HIS A 250 -1.21 4.41 7.80
N GLY A 251 -1.40 4.51 9.10
CA GLY A 251 -2.06 5.64 9.76
C GLY A 251 -3.59 5.60 9.76
N VAL A 252 -4.23 4.79 8.89
CA VAL A 252 -5.70 4.59 8.85
C VAL A 252 -6.00 3.16 8.39
N MET A 253 -5.88 2.19 9.29
CA MET A 253 -6.19 0.78 9.02
C MET A 253 -7.67 0.49 9.28
N ASN A 254 -8.54 1.20 8.58
CA ASN A 254 -9.97 0.93 8.56
C ASN A 254 -10.24 -0.33 7.71
N THR A 255 -11.41 -0.95 7.86
CA THR A 255 -11.81 -2.12 7.06
C THR A 255 -11.98 -1.79 5.56
N ASP A 256 -12.24 -0.53 5.23
CA ASP A 256 -12.25 -0.02 3.85
C ASP A 256 -10.85 0.22 3.26
N ASN A 257 -9.79 0.16 4.08
CA ASN A 257 -8.40 0.27 3.67
C ASN A 257 -7.64 -1.07 3.78
N MET A 258 -8.37 -2.18 3.84
CA MET A 258 -7.80 -3.53 3.82
C MET A 258 -8.35 -4.29 2.61
N THR A 259 -7.48 -4.54 1.61
CA THR A 259 -7.84 -5.27 0.39
C THR A 259 -7.83 -6.78 0.62
N ILE A 260 -8.69 -7.49 -0.09
CA ILE A 260 -8.71 -8.96 -0.08
C ILE A 260 -7.50 -9.54 -0.82
N SER A 261 -6.96 -8.81 -1.79
CA SER A 261 -5.75 -9.20 -2.52
C SER A 261 -4.48 -9.23 -1.66
N GLY A 262 -4.47 -8.55 -0.51
CA GLY A 262 -3.28 -8.38 0.32
C GLY A 262 -2.36 -7.25 -0.14
N GLU A 263 -2.86 -6.30 -0.94
CA GLU A 263 -2.14 -5.11 -1.37
C GLU A 263 -2.42 -3.92 -0.44
N THR A 264 -1.39 -3.13 -0.15
CA THR A 264 -1.55 -1.82 0.52
C THR A 264 -2.32 -0.86 -0.38
N ILE A 265 -3.30 -0.16 0.17
CA ILE A 265 -4.16 0.77 -0.58
C ILE A 265 -4.39 2.06 0.20
N ASP A 266 -4.70 3.15 -0.52
CA ASP A 266 -5.14 4.44 0.04
C ASP A 266 -4.11 5.11 0.95
N TYR A 267 -3.02 5.57 0.34
CA TYR A 267 -1.92 6.27 0.98
C TYR A 267 -2.28 7.71 1.41
N GLY A 268 -3.10 7.81 2.46
CA GLY A 268 -3.50 9.08 3.06
C GLY A 268 -2.47 9.56 4.10
N PRO A 269 -2.73 9.36 5.40
CA PRO A 269 -1.84 9.83 6.48
C PRO A 269 -0.70 8.86 6.78
N CYS A 270 -0.28 8.04 5.82
CA CYS A 270 0.83 7.10 5.97
C CYS A 270 2.19 7.81 6.00
N ALA A 271 3.17 7.20 6.64
CA ALA A 271 4.55 7.66 6.62
C ALA A 271 5.52 6.54 7.03
N PHE A 272 6.80 6.74 6.74
CA PHE A 272 7.87 5.90 7.25
C PHE A 272 8.44 6.51 8.53
N MET A 273 8.74 5.66 9.51
CA MET A 273 9.30 6.06 10.78
C MET A 273 10.78 6.42 10.61
N ASP A 274 11.19 7.57 11.12
CA ASP A 274 12.60 7.92 11.27
C ASP A 274 13.13 7.29 12.56
N THR A 275 12.94 7.94 13.69
CA THR A 275 13.32 7.40 15.00
C THR A 275 12.48 6.20 15.38
N TYR A 276 13.11 5.11 15.80
CA TYR A 276 12.38 3.93 16.27
C TYR A 276 11.64 4.21 17.57
N ASP A 277 10.33 4.18 17.48
CA ASP A 277 9.42 4.24 18.63
C ASP A 277 8.15 3.46 18.31
N PRO A 278 7.86 2.35 19.02
CA PRO A 278 6.66 1.56 18.82
C PRO A 278 5.35 2.36 18.96
N GLU A 279 5.37 3.47 19.69
CA GLU A 279 4.22 4.35 19.89
C GLU A 279 4.01 5.39 18.77
N THR A 280 4.83 5.35 17.71
CA THR A 280 4.76 6.35 16.64
C THR A 280 3.42 6.34 15.94
N VAL A 281 2.79 7.52 15.85
CA VAL A 281 1.53 7.82 15.15
C VAL A 281 1.75 9.02 14.25
N PHE A 282 1.35 8.92 12.98
CA PHE A 282 1.45 10.03 12.04
C PHE A 282 0.12 10.73 11.78
N SER A 283 -0.98 9.98 11.75
CA SER A 283 -2.30 10.57 11.50
C SER A 283 -2.65 11.62 12.56
N SER A 284 -2.95 12.84 12.11
CA SER A 284 -3.28 13.96 12.99
C SER A 284 -4.56 13.75 13.78
N ILE A 285 -5.46 12.88 13.30
CA ILE A 285 -6.76 12.59 13.92
C ILE A 285 -6.73 11.32 14.80
N ASP A 286 -5.67 10.54 14.77
CA ASP A 286 -5.51 9.36 15.63
C ASP A 286 -4.90 9.74 16.98
N ILE A 287 -5.70 10.39 17.81
CA ILE A 287 -5.27 10.92 19.12
C ILE A 287 -5.03 9.82 20.18
N TYR A 288 -5.59 8.64 19.97
CA TYR A 288 -5.47 7.50 20.88
C TYR A 288 -4.44 6.46 20.45
N GLY A 289 -3.76 6.68 19.31
CA GLY A 289 -2.75 5.75 18.81
C GLY A 289 -3.33 4.40 18.36
N ARG A 290 -4.60 4.38 17.90
CA ARG A 290 -5.23 3.16 17.41
C ARG A 290 -4.40 2.50 16.32
N TYR A 291 -3.81 3.29 15.43
CA TYR A 291 -2.99 2.87 14.30
C TYR A 291 -1.50 3.14 14.53
N ALA A 292 -1.04 3.19 15.79
CA ALA A 292 0.39 3.27 16.10
C ALA A 292 1.15 2.08 15.49
N TYR A 293 2.44 2.26 15.22
CA TYR A 293 3.29 1.22 14.64
C TYR A 293 3.10 -0.15 15.29
N LYS A 294 3.19 -0.22 16.62
CA LYS A 294 3.02 -1.48 17.38
C LYS A 294 1.62 -2.09 17.28
N ASN A 295 0.61 -1.28 17.00
CA ASN A 295 -0.78 -1.72 16.98
C ASN A 295 -1.23 -2.27 15.62
N GLN A 296 -0.43 -2.10 14.56
CA GLN A 296 -0.80 -2.52 13.20
C GLN A 296 -1.16 -4.01 13.10
N PRO A 297 -0.41 -4.97 13.73
CA PRO A 297 -0.81 -6.37 13.72
C PRO A 297 -2.17 -6.62 14.39
N ASN A 298 -2.41 -6.02 15.57
CA ASN A 298 -3.69 -6.16 16.28
C ASN A 298 -4.87 -5.57 15.50
N MET A 299 -4.65 -4.46 14.80
CA MET A 299 -5.67 -3.86 13.94
C MET A 299 -5.96 -4.71 12.70
N ALA A 300 -4.96 -5.41 12.15
CA ALA A 300 -5.18 -6.37 11.09
C ALA A 300 -6.08 -7.52 11.56
N VAL A 301 -5.80 -8.12 12.72
CA VAL A 301 -6.65 -9.18 13.33
C VAL A 301 -8.08 -8.66 13.53
N TRP A 302 -8.23 -7.46 14.07
CA TRP A 302 -9.55 -6.85 14.28
C TRP A 302 -10.32 -6.70 12.97
N ASN A 303 -9.67 -6.21 11.91
CA ASN A 303 -10.28 -6.07 10.58
C ASN A 303 -10.63 -7.44 9.96
N LEU A 304 -9.77 -8.44 10.14
CA LEU A 304 -10.00 -9.80 9.67
C LEU A 304 -11.15 -10.48 10.42
N ALA A 305 -11.33 -10.20 11.72
CA ALA A 305 -12.52 -10.63 12.44
C ALA A 305 -13.80 -10.02 11.83
N ARG A 306 -13.76 -8.73 11.43
CA ARG A 306 -14.88 -8.10 10.71
C ARG A 306 -15.13 -8.74 9.33
N PHE A 307 -14.09 -9.24 8.67
CA PHE A 307 -14.23 -10.02 7.44
C PHE A 307 -14.83 -11.40 7.70
N ALA A 308 -14.32 -12.14 8.69
CA ALA A 308 -14.80 -13.46 9.07
C ALA A 308 -16.29 -13.46 9.42
N GLU A 309 -16.75 -12.44 10.15
CA GLU A 309 -18.18 -12.27 10.48
C GLU A 309 -19.08 -12.25 9.24
N THR A 310 -18.61 -11.68 8.14
CA THR A 310 -19.39 -11.63 6.88
C THR A 310 -19.51 -12.98 6.22
N LEU A 311 -18.57 -13.89 6.48
CA LEU A 311 -18.51 -15.22 5.86
C LEU A 311 -19.22 -16.30 6.68
N LEU A 312 -19.60 -16.06 7.94
CA LEU A 312 -20.19 -17.07 8.84
C LEU A 312 -21.32 -17.89 8.19
N PRO A 313 -22.28 -17.27 7.46
CA PRO A 313 -23.35 -18.02 6.81
C PRO A 313 -22.89 -18.97 5.69
N LEU A 314 -21.64 -18.82 5.22
CA LEU A 314 -21.04 -19.62 4.15
C LEU A 314 -20.10 -20.71 4.70
N LEU A 315 -19.62 -20.57 5.95
CA LEU A 315 -18.69 -21.52 6.57
C LEU A 315 -19.38 -22.79 7.02
N SER A 316 -20.55 -22.68 7.66
CA SER A 316 -21.40 -23.79 8.07
C SER A 316 -22.87 -23.36 8.19
N THR A 317 -23.78 -24.32 8.09
CA THR A 317 -25.19 -24.12 8.42
C THR A 317 -25.45 -24.10 9.93
N ASP A 318 -24.53 -24.65 10.74
CA ASP A 318 -24.52 -24.55 12.19
C ASP A 318 -23.73 -23.31 12.59
N GLN A 319 -24.38 -22.42 13.36
CA GLN A 319 -23.78 -21.14 13.74
C GLN A 319 -22.60 -21.30 14.69
N ASP A 320 -22.66 -22.21 15.63
CA ASP A 320 -21.58 -22.43 16.61
C ASP A 320 -20.36 -23.04 15.90
N GLU A 321 -20.58 -23.97 14.97
CA GLU A 321 -19.53 -24.52 14.12
C GLU A 321 -18.89 -23.42 13.23
N ALA A 322 -19.69 -22.56 12.59
CA ALA A 322 -19.18 -21.47 11.77
C ALA A 322 -18.30 -20.51 12.57
N ILE A 323 -18.71 -20.16 13.80
CA ILE A 323 -17.93 -19.32 14.72
C ILE A 323 -16.61 -20.00 15.07
N ASN A 324 -16.64 -21.27 15.48
CA ASN A 324 -15.41 -22.01 15.82
C ASN A 324 -14.43 -22.08 14.65
N LEU A 325 -14.89 -22.36 13.43
CA LEU A 325 -14.07 -22.38 12.22
C LEU A 325 -13.42 -21.01 11.96
N ALA A 326 -14.18 -19.93 12.16
CA ALA A 326 -13.68 -18.57 11.96
C ALA A 326 -12.64 -18.16 13.03
N GLU A 327 -12.89 -18.51 14.30
CA GLU A 327 -11.96 -18.22 15.40
C GLU A 327 -10.66 -19.01 15.26
N ASP A 328 -10.72 -20.30 14.89
CA ASP A 328 -9.55 -21.13 14.64
C ASP A 328 -8.71 -20.55 13.48
N ALA A 329 -9.36 -20.12 12.39
CA ALA A 329 -8.66 -19.47 11.29
C ALA A 329 -7.99 -18.14 11.72
N LEU A 330 -8.68 -17.30 12.50
CA LEU A 330 -8.14 -16.03 12.98
C LEU A 330 -6.94 -16.23 13.93
N ALA A 331 -6.92 -17.31 14.71
CA ALA A 331 -5.82 -17.64 15.59
C ALA A 331 -4.51 -17.88 14.83
N GLU A 332 -4.56 -18.34 13.60
CA GLU A 332 -3.38 -18.58 12.75
C GLU A 332 -2.60 -17.28 12.43
N PHE A 333 -3.26 -16.11 12.42
CA PHE A 333 -2.62 -14.84 12.08
C PHE A 333 -1.36 -14.56 12.90
N SER A 334 -1.44 -14.74 14.21
CA SER A 334 -0.34 -14.36 15.12
C SER A 334 0.93 -15.17 14.86
N GLU A 335 0.78 -16.45 14.55
CA GLU A 335 1.91 -17.33 14.24
C GLU A 335 2.50 -16.97 12.86
N ILE A 336 1.64 -16.81 11.83
CA ILE A 336 2.07 -16.43 10.48
C ILE A 336 2.80 -15.09 10.50
N PHE A 337 2.23 -14.09 11.16
CA PHE A 337 2.86 -12.77 11.31
C PHE A 337 4.21 -12.87 12.02
N LYS A 338 4.26 -13.55 13.18
CA LYS A 338 5.49 -13.70 13.98
C LYS A 338 6.59 -14.36 13.18
N ASN A 339 6.29 -15.47 12.49
CA ASN A 339 7.27 -16.21 11.70
C ASN A 339 7.82 -15.34 10.55
N ASN A 340 6.97 -14.62 9.83
CA ASN A 340 7.39 -13.71 8.76
C ASN A 340 8.24 -12.54 9.30
N TRP A 341 7.82 -11.94 10.44
CA TRP A 341 8.55 -10.84 11.05
C TRP A 341 9.92 -11.27 11.56
N ILE A 342 10.01 -12.39 12.31
CA ILE A 342 11.29 -12.90 12.82
C ILE A 342 12.22 -13.29 11.67
N SER A 343 11.72 -14.00 10.66
CA SER A 343 12.50 -14.36 9.47
C SER A 343 13.05 -13.11 8.76
N GLY A 344 12.22 -12.09 8.59
CA GLY A 344 12.66 -10.81 8.02
C GLY A 344 13.70 -10.09 8.88
N MET A 345 13.54 -10.08 10.19
CA MET A 345 14.52 -9.49 11.12
C MET A 345 15.85 -10.25 11.14
N ARG A 346 15.83 -11.59 11.07
CA ARG A 346 17.04 -12.40 10.88
C ARG A 346 17.76 -11.99 9.59
N ALA A 347 17.05 -11.89 8.48
CA ALA A 347 17.64 -11.49 7.20
C ALA A 347 18.26 -10.07 7.27
N LYS A 348 17.61 -9.12 7.98
CA LYS A 348 18.15 -7.78 8.25
C LYS A 348 19.46 -7.82 9.04
N LEU A 349 19.65 -8.84 9.87
CA LEU A 349 20.84 -9.05 10.70
C LEU A 349 21.85 -10.05 10.06
N GLY A 350 21.62 -10.51 8.84
CA GLY A 350 22.52 -11.45 8.16
C GLY A 350 22.45 -12.88 8.70
N ILE A 351 21.35 -13.27 9.34
CA ILE A 351 21.16 -14.58 9.96
C ILE A 351 20.38 -15.48 9.00
N PHE A 352 20.97 -16.61 8.59
CA PHE A 352 20.39 -17.57 7.64
C PHE A 352 19.62 -18.70 8.32
N ASN A 353 20.17 -19.27 9.39
CA ASN A 353 19.58 -20.37 10.13
C ASN A 353 18.81 -19.88 11.35
N GLU A 354 18.02 -20.76 11.97
CA GLU A 354 17.19 -20.43 13.14
C GLU A 354 17.84 -20.91 14.44
N GLU A 355 17.87 -20.05 15.43
CA GLU A 355 18.19 -20.40 16.81
C GLU A 355 17.15 -19.82 17.77
N ALA A 356 16.93 -20.45 18.92
CA ALA A 356 15.91 -20.07 19.90
C ALA A 356 16.13 -18.65 20.44
N GLU A 357 17.37 -18.22 20.55
CA GLU A 357 17.80 -16.92 21.09
C GLU A 357 17.65 -15.76 20.10
N ASP A 358 17.35 -16.02 18.81
CA ASP A 358 17.27 -14.98 17.79
C ASP A 358 16.21 -13.92 18.09
N GLU A 359 15.07 -14.35 18.60
CA GLU A 359 13.99 -13.42 18.99
C GLU A 359 14.43 -12.46 20.09
N GLU A 360 15.17 -12.93 21.07
CA GLU A 360 15.69 -12.11 22.17
C GLU A 360 16.76 -11.13 21.66
N LEU A 361 17.66 -11.60 20.80
CA LEU A 361 18.69 -10.76 20.17
C LEU A 361 18.05 -9.60 19.39
N ILE A 362 16.99 -9.88 18.62
CA ILE A 362 16.24 -8.87 17.85
C ILE A 362 15.55 -7.86 18.79
N LYS A 363 14.84 -8.34 19.82
CA LYS A 363 14.13 -7.48 20.79
C LYS A 363 15.09 -6.58 21.55
N ASN A 364 16.25 -7.09 21.92
CA ASN A 364 17.28 -6.32 22.61
C ASN A 364 17.79 -5.17 21.74
N LEU A 365 18.07 -5.40 20.44
CA LEU A 365 18.44 -4.31 19.53
C LEU A 365 17.34 -3.25 19.47
N LEU A 366 16.10 -3.65 19.26
CA LEU A 366 14.97 -2.71 19.15
C LEU A 366 14.78 -1.91 20.45
N SER A 367 14.97 -2.53 21.62
CA SER A 367 14.92 -1.84 22.91
C SER A 367 16.03 -0.79 23.05
N ILE A 368 17.26 -1.12 22.65
CA ILE A 368 18.39 -0.19 22.63
C ILE A 368 18.11 0.97 21.65
N MET A 369 17.59 0.66 20.45
CA MET A 369 17.22 1.68 19.46
C MET A 369 16.16 2.66 20.01
N GLN A 370 15.14 2.15 20.69
CA GLN A 370 14.12 2.99 21.32
C GLN A 370 14.73 3.89 22.43
N LYS A 371 15.55 3.31 23.30
CA LYS A 371 16.22 4.03 24.41
C LYS A 371 17.07 5.20 23.92
N TYR A 372 17.87 4.97 22.87
CA TYR A 372 18.77 5.96 22.29
C TYR A 372 18.14 6.77 21.13
N LYS A 373 16.84 6.60 20.89
CA LYS A 373 16.11 7.29 19.80
C LYS A 373 16.80 7.15 18.45
N ALA A 374 17.33 5.96 18.17
CA ALA A 374 18.05 5.68 16.94
C ALA A 374 17.11 5.66 15.72
N ASP A 375 17.61 6.07 14.57
CA ASP A 375 16.88 5.98 13.30
C ASP A 375 16.71 4.51 12.91
N TYR A 376 15.47 4.10 12.58
CA TYR A 376 15.17 2.71 12.26
C TYR A 376 15.96 2.22 11.04
N THR A 377 15.83 2.91 9.92
CA THR A 377 16.44 2.51 8.65
C THR A 377 17.97 2.63 8.71
N ASN A 378 18.49 3.75 9.21
CA ASN A 378 19.94 3.99 9.22
C ASN A 378 20.67 3.08 10.21
N THR A 379 20.05 2.61 11.30
CA THR A 379 20.68 1.63 12.18
C THR A 379 20.97 0.32 11.45
N PHE A 380 19.98 -0.23 10.75
CA PHE A 380 20.17 -1.45 9.95
C PHE A 380 21.09 -1.20 8.74
N ARG A 381 21.03 -0.03 8.13
CA ARG A 381 21.95 0.38 7.07
C ARG A 381 23.40 0.40 7.56
N ALA A 382 23.66 1.01 8.73
CA ALA A 382 24.98 1.07 9.34
C ALA A 382 25.56 -0.32 9.63
N LEU A 383 24.76 -1.22 10.20
CA LEU A 383 25.15 -2.62 10.40
C LEU A 383 25.46 -3.33 9.06
N THR A 384 24.72 -3.02 8.00
CA THR A 384 24.90 -3.63 6.67
C THR A 384 26.20 -3.24 6.00
N ILE A 385 26.60 -1.97 6.12
CA ILE A 385 27.83 -1.45 5.49
C ILE A 385 29.05 -1.46 6.42
N ASP A 386 28.85 -1.88 7.68
CA ASP A 386 29.87 -1.91 8.74
C ASP A 386 30.45 -0.50 9.03
N ASP A 387 29.54 0.51 9.03
CA ASP A 387 29.87 1.91 9.36
C ASP A 387 29.06 2.38 10.56
N LEU A 388 29.60 2.16 11.74
CA LEU A 388 28.99 2.45 13.04
C LEU A 388 29.33 3.88 13.55
N ASN A 389 29.38 4.84 12.66
CA ASN A 389 29.69 6.22 13.00
C ASN A 389 28.43 7.11 12.99
N GLY A 390 28.48 8.20 13.75
CA GLY A 390 27.52 9.32 13.64
C GLY A 390 26.18 9.12 14.33
N SER A 391 26.06 8.12 15.22
CA SER A 391 24.87 7.95 16.06
C SER A 391 25.26 7.53 17.48
N GLU A 392 24.66 8.18 18.49
CA GLU A 392 24.93 7.93 19.92
C GLU A 392 24.70 6.46 20.33
N ILE A 393 23.82 5.75 19.66
CA ILE A 393 23.54 4.33 19.95
C ILE A 393 24.82 3.49 19.85
N PHE A 394 25.66 3.73 18.85
CA PHE A 394 26.85 2.92 18.57
C PHE A 394 27.97 3.10 19.62
N ASP A 395 27.97 4.22 20.32
CA ASP A 395 28.93 4.51 21.40
C ASP A 395 28.49 3.95 22.75
N SER A 396 27.22 3.52 22.88
CA SER A 396 26.66 3.01 24.14
C SER A 396 27.20 1.62 24.50
N GLU A 397 27.39 1.37 25.82
CA GLU A 397 27.86 0.07 26.30
C GLU A 397 26.86 -1.05 25.97
N GLU A 398 25.54 -0.77 26.09
CA GLU A 398 24.50 -1.75 25.76
C GLU A 398 24.56 -2.19 24.28
N PHE A 399 24.83 -1.26 23.36
CA PHE A 399 24.98 -1.61 21.95
C PHE A 399 26.26 -2.41 21.72
N LYS A 400 27.39 -2.06 22.35
CA LYS A 400 28.64 -2.81 22.22
C LYS A 400 28.51 -4.26 22.75
N GLU A 401 27.79 -4.44 23.86
CA GLU A 401 27.48 -5.78 24.39
C GLU A 401 26.57 -6.56 23.42
N TRP A 402 25.51 -5.92 22.92
CA TRP A 402 24.64 -6.50 21.91
C TRP A 402 25.40 -6.85 20.63
N TYR A 403 26.25 -5.96 20.14
CA TYR A 403 27.04 -6.16 18.93
C TYR A 403 27.96 -7.39 19.06
N LYS A 404 28.56 -7.57 20.24
CA LYS A 404 29.37 -8.76 20.52
C LYS A 404 28.52 -10.04 20.46
N MET A 405 27.35 -10.07 21.09
CA MET A 405 26.42 -11.20 21.02
C MET A 405 25.99 -11.49 19.57
N TRP A 406 25.71 -10.45 18.80
CA TRP A 406 25.37 -10.57 17.38
C TRP A 406 26.54 -11.17 16.56
N GLN A 407 27.78 -10.71 16.76
CA GLN A 407 28.95 -11.30 16.10
C GLN A 407 29.17 -12.76 16.49
N GLU A 408 28.99 -13.10 17.75
CA GLU A 408 29.03 -14.49 18.23
C GLU A 408 27.92 -15.33 17.55
N ARG A 409 26.70 -14.78 17.41
CA ARG A 409 25.61 -15.44 16.68
C ARG A 409 25.96 -15.67 15.20
N LEU A 410 26.52 -14.69 14.53
CA LEU A 410 26.94 -14.81 13.13
C LEU A 410 28.06 -15.86 12.95
N SER A 411 28.91 -16.08 13.96
CA SER A 411 29.99 -17.06 13.89
C SER A 411 29.51 -18.52 13.97
N ARG A 412 28.23 -18.76 14.34
CA ARG A 412 27.63 -20.10 14.43
C ARG A 412 26.94 -20.59 13.17
N GLN A 413 27.08 -19.87 12.06
CA GLN A 413 26.55 -20.28 10.76
C GLN A 413 27.69 -20.45 9.74
N ASP A 414 27.45 -21.27 8.71
CA ASP A 414 28.50 -21.68 7.75
C ASP A 414 28.71 -20.66 6.61
N GLU A 415 27.80 -19.72 6.43
CA GLU A 415 27.82 -18.77 5.33
C GLU A 415 28.96 -17.78 5.44
N SER A 416 29.56 -17.47 4.29
CA SER A 416 30.65 -16.49 4.22
C SER A 416 30.18 -15.07 4.56
N LYS A 417 31.10 -14.23 5.02
CA LYS A 417 30.84 -12.80 5.30
C LYS A 417 30.22 -12.07 4.10
N ASP A 418 30.61 -12.43 2.88
CA ASP A 418 30.06 -11.84 1.65
C ASP A 418 28.59 -12.22 1.45
N LEU A 419 28.20 -13.46 1.75
CA LEU A 419 26.81 -13.91 1.70
C LEU A 419 25.97 -13.21 2.78
N LEU A 420 26.50 -13.10 4.02
CA LEU A 420 25.85 -12.35 5.09
C LEU A 420 25.55 -10.90 4.64
N LYS A 421 26.58 -10.22 4.12
CA LYS A 421 26.46 -8.84 3.66
C LYS A 421 25.49 -8.71 2.49
N LYS A 422 25.45 -9.68 1.59
CA LYS A 422 24.49 -9.73 0.48
C LYS A 422 23.06 -9.88 0.99
N LEU A 423 22.82 -10.79 1.95
CA LEU A 423 21.51 -10.95 2.57
C LEU A 423 21.05 -9.66 3.26
N MET A 424 21.92 -9.06 4.06
CA MET A 424 21.64 -7.80 4.74
C MET A 424 21.31 -6.68 3.74
N LYS A 425 22.09 -6.52 2.66
CA LYS A 425 21.82 -5.52 1.63
C LYS A 425 20.48 -5.72 0.93
N SER A 426 20.05 -6.95 0.67
CA SER A 426 18.76 -7.23 0.05
C SER A 426 17.58 -7.10 1.00
N SER A 427 17.82 -7.03 2.32
CA SER A 427 16.81 -6.95 3.37
C SER A 427 16.71 -5.57 4.02
N ASN A 428 17.77 -4.77 3.93
CA ASN A 428 17.87 -3.44 4.51
C ASN A 428 17.91 -2.40 3.40
N PRO A 429 16.85 -1.58 3.20
CA PRO A 429 16.90 -0.53 2.21
C PRO A 429 17.96 0.53 2.60
N ALA A 430 18.74 0.99 1.61
CA ALA A 430 19.64 2.11 1.79
C ALA A 430 18.89 3.44 1.95
N VAL A 431 17.69 3.51 1.39
CA VAL A 431 16.83 4.70 1.37
C VAL A 431 15.36 4.30 1.49
N ILE A 432 14.60 5.14 2.17
CA ILE A 432 13.13 5.10 2.25
C ILE A 432 12.57 6.47 1.84
N PRO A 433 11.30 6.60 1.51
CA PRO A 433 10.68 7.91 1.26
C PRO A 433 10.55 8.69 2.58
N ARG A 434 11.63 9.33 2.99
CA ARG A 434 11.67 10.13 4.21
C ARG A 434 10.67 11.27 4.13
N ASN A 435 9.93 11.48 5.20
CA ASN A 435 8.81 12.41 5.23
C ASN A 435 9.20 13.82 4.77
N HIS A 436 10.33 14.37 5.25
CA HIS A 436 10.79 15.69 4.84
C HIS A 436 11.14 15.76 3.34
N ARG A 437 11.69 14.70 2.74
CA ARG A 437 12.00 14.66 1.31
C ARG A 437 10.73 14.57 0.45
N VAL A 438 9.72 13.85 0.95
CA VAL A 438 8.41 13.82 0.29
C VAL A 438 7.76 15.20 0.34
N GLU A 439 7.75 15.88 1.49
CA GLU A 439 7.20 17.24 1.61
C GLU A 439 7.95 18.25 0.71
N GLU A 440 9.29 18.21 0.68
CA GLU A 440 10.10 19.04 -0.24
C GLU A 440 9.65 18.85 -1.71
N ALA A 441 9.43 17.60 -2.11
CA ALA A 441 8.97 17.27 -3.47
C ALA A 441 7.55 17.79 -3.74
N LEU A 442 6.63 17.65 -2.77
CA LEU A 442 5.25 18.13 -2.90
C LEU A 442 5.18 19.66 -2.95
N GLU A 443 5.95 20.37 -2.11
CA GLU A 443 6.03 21.83 -2.11
C GLU A 443 6.61 22.40 -3.41
N ALA A 444 7.63 21.74 -3.97
CA ALA A 444 8.19 22.11 -5.27
C ALA A 444 7.17 21.90 -6.40
N ALA A 445 6.45 20.77 -6.39
CA ALA A 445 5.44 20.44 -7.40
C ALA A 445 4.26 21.43 -7.36
N GLU A 446 3.84 21.89 -6.18
CA GLU A 446 2.83 22.94 -6.07
C GLU A 446 3.28 24.27 -6.71
N LYS A 447 4.58 24.54 -6.75
CA LYS A 447 5.17 25.69 -7.46
C LYS A 447 5.41 25.43 -8.95
N GLY A 448 5.19 24.19 -9.40
CA GLY A 448 5.37 23.75 -10.80
C GLY A 448 6.74 23.16 -11.10
N ASP A 449 7.59 22.95 -10.09
CA ASP A 449 8.87 22.27 -10.23
C ASP A 449 8.74 20.79 -9.85
N TYR A 450 8.69 19.91 -10.83
CA TYR A 450 8.60 18.46 -10.64
C TYR A 450 9.98 17.79 -10.55
N SER A 451 11.07 18.50 -10.79
CA SER A 451 12.42 17.93 -10.81
C SER A 451 12.86 17.39 -9.45
N VAL A 452 12.35 17.97 -8.35
CA VAL A 452 12.63 17.48 -6.99
C VAL A 452 11.99 16.12 -6.77
N MET A 453 10.74 15.95 -7.21
CA MET A 453 10.03 14.65 -7.15
C MET A 453 10.71 13.60 -8.05
N ASP A 454 11.12 13.98 -9.25
CA ASP A 454 11.77 13.05 -10.18
C ASP A 454 13.07 12.51 -9.58
N LYS A 455 13.92 13.37 -9.02
CA LYS A 455 15.15 12.95 -8.32
C LYS A 455 14.89 12.06 -7.11
N LEU A 456 13.83 12.35 -6.35
CA LEU A 456 13.42 11.49 -5.23
C LEU A 456 13.01 10.10 -5.74
N LEU A 457 12.19 10.03 -6.79
CA LEU A 457 11.77 8.77 -7.39
C LEU A 457 12.96 7.98 -7.93
N ASP A 458 13.92 8.62 -8.60
CA ASP A 458 15.11 7.97 -9.15
C ASP A 458 15.90 7.19 -8.08
N VAL A 459 16.00 7.70 -6.85
CA VAL A 459 16.69 6.99 -5.77
C VAL A 459 15.81 5.94 -5.07
N LEU A 460 14.47 6.11 -5.10
CA LEU A 460 13.53 5.20 -4.46
C LEU A 460 13.20 3.95 -5.27
N ILE A 461 13.37 3.96 -6.59
CA ILE A 461 13.08 2.81 -7.46
C ILE A 461 14.06 1.63 -7.28
N ASN A 462 15.26 1.87 -6.74
CA ASN A 462 16.26 0.84 -6.44
C ASN A 462 16.73 0.96 -4.98
N PRO A 463 15.86 0.77 -3.98
CA PRO A 463 16.14 1.13 -2.58
C PRO A 463 17.27 0.32 -1.94
N PHE A 464 17.69 -0.79 -2.55
CA PHE A 464 18.74 -1.71 -2.06
C PHE A 464 20.09 -1.55 -2.79
N GLU A 465 20.27 -0.52 -3.62
CA GLU A 465 21.47 -0.35 -4.44
C GLU A 465 22.68 0.14 -3.64
N TYR A 466 22.48 0.94 -2.59
CA TYR A 466 23.53 1.55 -1.79
C TYR A 466 24.43 2.49 -2.61
N SER A 467 23.84 3.25 -3.53
CA SER A 467 24.53 4.21 -4.37
C SER A 467 24.90 5.49 -3.59
N LYS A 468 25.86 6.27 -4.15
CA LYS A 468 26.28 7.54 -3.55
C LYS A 468 25.14 8.57 -3.48
N ASP A 469 24.24 8.57 -4.47
CA ASP A 469 23.12 9.51 -4.50
C ASP A 469 22.12 9.20 -3.37
N GLN A 470 21.97 7.94 -3.00
CA GLN A 470 21.10 7.52 -1.89
C GLN A 470 21.62 7.99 -0.53
N GLU A 471 22.92 8.25 -0.36
CA GLU A 471 23.48 8.75 0.91
C GLU A 471 22.87 10.11 1.29
N GLU A 472 22.66 11.00 0.32
CA GLU A 472 22.02 12.30 0.57
C GLU A 472 20.57 12.15 1.01
N TYR A 473 19.82 11.22 0.36
CA TYR A 473 18.41 10.97 0.67
C TYR A 473 18.19 10.13 1.93
N ALA A 474 19.22 9.43 2.41
CA ALA A 474 19.19 8.70 3.69
C ALA A 474 19.39 9.63 4.91
N LYS A 475 19.82 10.87 4.71
CA LYS A 475 20.04 11.84 5.81
C LYS A 475 18.76 12.14 6.56
N LEU A 476 18.88 12.27 7.87
CA LEU A 476 17.79 12.65 8.76
C LEU A 476 17.36 14.11 8.53
N PRO A 477 16.10 14.44 8.83
CA PRO A 477 15.66 15.82 8.86
C PRO A 477 16.47 16.64 9.89
N LYS A 478 16.55 17.95 9.68
CA LYS A 478 17.08 18.84 10.70
C LYS A 478 16.23 18.71 11.98
N PRO A 479 16.86 18.80 13.17
CA PRO A 479 16.12 18.78 14.42
C PRO A 479 14.96 19.77 14.42
N SER A 480 13.76 19.31 14.71
CA SER A 480 12.54 20.14 14.81
C SER A 480 11.88 19.90 16.16
N SER A 481 11.36 20.95 16.76
CA SER A 481 10.54 20.85 17.98
C SER A 481 9.15 20.27 17.72
N CYS A 482 8.70 20.23 16.47
CA CYS A 482 7.40 19.71 16.10
C CYS A 482 7.53 18.27 15.58
N LYS A 483 6.74 17.35 16.16
CA LYS A 483 6.58 16.01 15.58
C LYS A 483 5.91 16.13 14.21
N TYR A 484 6.44 15.39 13.22
CA TYR A 484 5.81 15.29 11.91
C TYR A 484 4.42 14.66 12.05
N LYS A 485 3.43 15.28 11.42
CA LYS A 485 2.05 14.79 11.36
C LYS A 485 1.56 14.81 9.92
N THR A 486 0.79 13.81 9.57
CA THR A 486 0.16 13.70 8.26
C THR A 486 -1.34 13.99 8.38
N TYR A 487 -1.89 14.54 7.30
CA TYR A 487 -3.29 14.87 7.20
C TYR A 487 -3.92 14.05 6.09
N CYS A 488 -5.15 13.57 6.31
CA CYS A 488 -5.92 12.99 5.23
C CYS A 488 -6.29 14.13 4.27
N GLY A 489 -5.79 14.09 3.03
CA GLY A 489 -6.06 15.12 2.02
C GLY A 489 -7.49 15.01 1.44
N THR A 490 -8.50 14.96 2.32
CA THR A 490 -9.93 14.88 1.96
C THR A 490 -10.58 16.23 2.01
#